data_a39fdd71cee018756d8c0a7d58abad04
#
_entry.id   a39fdd71cee018756d8c0a7d58abad04
#
_cell.length_a   1.000
_cell.length_b   1.000
_cell.length_c   1.000
_cell.angle_alpha   90.00
_cell.angle_beta   90.00
_cell.angle_gamma   90.00
#
_symmetry.space_group_name_H-M   'P 1'
#
loop_
_entity.id
_entity.type
_entity.pdbx_description
1 polymer ?
#
loop_
_entity_poly.entity_id
_entity_poly.type
_entity_poly.pdbx_seq_one_letter_code
_entity_poly.pdbx_strand_id
1 'polypeptide(L)'
;MKKIVSIIALVMSIADINISNAQTTQKDQKQNPYTLVYEGAITENVKGKVNIHTVTYKIKEITIVANVYTPANYDASKKYTAVVIAHPNGGVKEQVAGLYAQRLAEQGYITITADAAYQGGSGGTPRNIDKPANRIEDILAMADFISQYQGVDSSKLGLLGICGGGGYALSAAQSDKRFKAIATVSMFNSGVVRRNGFMNSQVATIQERLEQASEARALEVSGKEIRYTANVVITDEMADKMPFDLYREGHYYYNRTHAHPNSTFKYTMSSLMDLMTFDASNNMDLINQPLLMIAGSKADSFYMTEDAFNKATNTKNKELFQIDGATHIQTYWKPEYVSQAVNKLQHFYQINL
;
A
#
# COMPACT_ATOMS: atom_id res chain seq x y z
N MET A 1 24.50 -21.13 16.51
CA MET A 1 23.30 -20.59 15.90
C MET A 1 22.26 -20.05 16.89
N LYS A 2 22.56 -19.86 18.19
CA LYS A 2 21.63 -19.33 19.21
C LYS A 2 21.89 -17.86 19.63
N LYS A 3 22.85 -17.16 19.00
CA LYS A 3 23.27 -15.79 19.42
C LYS A 3 22.81 -14.65 18.49
N ILE A 4 22.18 -14.94 17.35
CA ILE A 4 21.76 -13.90 16.40
C ILE A 4 20.29 -13.50 16.59
N VAL A 5 19.47 -14.34 17.23
CA VAL A 5 18.03 -14.04 17.49
C VAL A 5 17.85 -13.04 18.63
N SER A 6 18.85 -12.87 19.51
CA SER A 6 18.77 -11.94 20.67
C SER A 6 19.06 -10.48 20.36
N ILE A 7 19.51 -10.11 19.15
CA ILE A 7 19.91 -8.73 18.82
C ILE A 7 18.70 -7.87 18.40
N ILE A 8 17.59 -8.46 18.01
CA ILE A 8 16.36 -7.71 17.66
C ILE A 8 15.53 -7.35 18.90
N ALA A 9 15.74 -8.03 20.04
CA ALA A 9 15.02 -7.76 21.29
C ALA A 9 15.75 -6.83 22.27
N LEU A 10 16.99 -6.39 21.96
CA LEU A 10 17.84 -5.68 22.93
C LEU A 10 18.24 -4.25 22.50
N VAL A 11 17.36 -3.49 21.87
CA VAL A 11 17.59 -2.04 21.69
C VAL A 11 16.38 -1.27 22.24
N MET A 12 16.10 -1.47 23.53
CA MET A 12 15.38 -0.53 24.37
C MET A 12 16.30 -0.13 25.50
N SER A 13 17.21 0.81 25.29
CA SER A 13 17.64 1.79 26.31
C SER A 13 18.74 2.72 25.77
N ILE A 14 18.39 4.01 25.75
CA ILE A 14 19.21 5.21 25.99
C ILE A 14 20.45 5.41 25.09
N ALA A 15 20.40 6.45 24.25
CA ALA A 15 21.43 7.50 24.22
C ALA A 15 20.99 8.61 23.25
N ASP A 16 20.94 9.84 23.76
CA ASP A 16 20.97 11.07 22.99
C ASP A 16 22.26 11.10 22.17
N ILE A 17 22.18 11.11 20.87
CA ILE A 17 23.32 11.39 19.99
C ILE A 17 22.91 12.45 18.97
N ASN A 18 23.62 13.54 19.01
CA ASN A 18 23.55 14.69 18.12
C ASN A 18 23.52 14.30 16.63
N ILE A 19 22.57 14.87 15.92
CA ILE A 19 22.43 14.76 14.46
C ILE A 19 23.53 15.64 13.84
N SER A 20 24.58 15.04 13.31
CA SER A 20 25.47 15.71 12.36
C SER A 20 24.91 15.54 10.93
N ASN A 21 24.60 16.67 10.30
CA ASN A 21 24.16 16.78 8.91
C ASN A 21 25.19 16.16 7.95
N ALA A 22 24.89 15.01 7.39
CA ALA A 22 25.52 14.55 6.17
C ALA A 22 24.70 15.08 4.97
N GLN A 23 25.08 16.25 4.47
CA GLN A 23 24.63 16.74 3.17
C GLN A 23 25.24 15.87 2.07
N THR A 24 24.49 14.93 1.56
CA THR A 24 24.77 14.33 0.26
C THR A 24 24.27 15.30 -0.82
N THR A 25 25.16 15.68 -1.73
CA THR A 25 24.91 16.51 -2.91
C THR A 25 23.80 15.91 -3.76
N GLN A 26 22.57 16.34 -3.54
CA GLN A 26 21.48 16.20 -4.51
C GLN A 26 21.79 17.18 -5.66
N LYS A 27 22.09 16.65 -6.86
CA LYS A 27 21.96 17.40 -8.10
C LYS A 27 20.56 18.03 -8.13
N ASP A 28 20.48 19.31 -8.52
CA ASP A 28 19.24 20.07 -8.73
C ASP A 28 18.28 19.34 -9.69
N GLN A 29 17.59 18.31 -9.23
CA GLN A 29 16.36 17.84 -9.86
C GLN A 29 15.27 18.80 -9.43
N LYS A 30 14.74 19.56 -10.38
CA LYS A 30 13.53 20.38 -10.21
C LYS A 30 12.50 19.50 -9.50
N GLN A 31 12.16 19.85 -8.26
CA GLN A 31 11.23 19.05 -7.45
C GLN A 31 9.91 18.89 -8.23
N ASN A 32 9.42 17.66 -8.39
CA ASN A 32 8.16 17.40 -9.06
C ASN A 32 7.03 18.18 -8.36
N PRO A 33 6.24 19.01 -9.07
CA PRO A 33 5.22 19.88 -8.46
C PRO A 33 4.10 19.09 -7.77
N TYR A 34 3.90 17.83 -8.13
CA TYR A 34 2.96 16.91 -7.51
C TYR A 34 3.62 15.99 -6.47
N THR A 35 4.88 16.26 -6.13
CA THR A 35 5.72 15.47 -5.20
C THR A 35 5.83 13.98 -5.55
N LEU A 36 5.55 13.61 -6.79
CA LEU A 36 5.68 12.23 -7.28
C LEU A 36 7.16 11.82 -7.33
N VAL A 37 7.45 10.62 -6.84
CA VAL A 37 8.84 10.14 -6.65
C VAL A 37 9.18 8.89 -7.48
N TYR A 38 8.50 8.66 -8.59
CA TYR A 38 8.74 7.54 -9.49
C TYR A 38 9.20 8.01 -10.88
N GLU A 39 9.87 7.13 -11.61
CA GLU A 39 10.39 7.41 -12.95
C GLU A 39 9.26 7.65 -13.95
N GLY A 40 9.41 8.69 -14.79
CA GLY A 40 8.41 9.09 -15.77
C GLY A 40 7.14 9.67 -15.15
N ALA A 41 7.23 10.19 -13.93
CA ALA A 41 6.12 10.89 -13.27
C ALA A 41 5.71 12.15 -14.03
N ILE A 42 4.41 12.44 -14.04
CA ILE A 42 3.86 13.68 -14.60
C ILE A 42 4.46 14.88 -13.84
N THR A 43 4.93 15.88 -14.58
CA THR A 43 5.44 17.16 -14.02
C THR A 43 4.55 18.34 -14.31
N GLU A 44 3.64 18.19 -15.27
CA GLU A 44 2.64 19.22 -15.64
C GLU A 44 1.44 18.58 -16.33
N ASN A 45 0.28 19.22 -16.22
CA ASN A 45 -0.90 18.82 -16.96
C ASN A 45 -0.88 19.43 -18.36
N VAL A 46 -0.97 18.58 -19.39
CA VAL A 46 -0.92 18.98 -20.79
C VAL A 46 -2.15 18.47 -21.53
N LYS A 47 -2.81 19.34 -22.30
CA LYS A 47 -3.95 18.94 -23.14
C LYS A 47 -3.57 17.78 -24.06
N GLY A 48 -4.40 16.75 -24.08
CA GLY A 48 -4.19 15.58 -24.92
C GLY A 48 -3.25 14.52 -24.33
N LYS A 49 -2.68 14.75 -23.16
CA LYS A 49 -1.87 13.80 -22.39
C LYS A 49 -2.62 13.26 -21.17
N VAL A 50 -2.05 12.28 -20.52
CA VAL A 50 -2.50 11.87 -19.17
C VAL A 50 -2.30 13.03 -18.22
N ASN A 51 -3.32 13.34 -17.43
CA ASN A 51 -3.29 14.44 -16.47
C ASN A 51 -3.58 13.94 -15.05
N ILE A 52 -3.07 14.66 -14.06
CA ILE A 52 -3.26 14.39 -12.63
C ILE A 52 -4.06 15.51 -11.98
N HIS A 53 -5.04 15.15 -11.14
CA HIS A 53 -5.88 16.09 -10.42
C HIS A 53 -5.89 15.71 -8.94
N THR A 54 -5.26 16.55 -8.10
CA THR A 54 -5.37 16.37 -6.65
C THR A 54 -6.76 16.78 -6.21
N VAL A 55 -7.44 15.89 -5.51
CA VAL A 55 -8.81 16.06 -5.03
C VAL A 55 -8.89 15.78 -3.53
N THR A 56 -9.94 16.28 -2.91
CA THR A 56 -10.24 15.97 -1.51
C THR A 56 -11.70 15.56 -1.36
N TYR A 57 -11.94 14.62 -0.45
CA TYR A 57 -13.27 14.22 0.00
C TYR A 57 -13.24 13.91 1.50
N LYS A 58 -14.36 13.57 2.08
CA LYS A 58 -14.43 13.27 3.50
C LYS A 58 -14.86 11.84 3.77
N ILE A 59 -14.22 11.24 4.77
CA ILE A 59 -14.69 10.07 5.49
C ILE A 59 -15.07 10.57 6.89
N LYS A 60 -16.37 10.73 7.15
CA LYS A 60 -16.86 11.43 8.36
C LYS A 60 -16.21 12.82 8.46
N GLU A 61 -15.49 13.10 9.55
CA GLU A 61 -14.82 14.38 9.75
C GLU A 61 -13.38 14.44 9.18
N ILE A 62 -12.88 13.32 8.67
CA ILE A 62 -11.50 13.22 8.16
C ILE A 62 -11.48 13.65 6.70
N THR A 63 -10.66 14.65 6.38
CA THR A 63 -10.38 15.01 4.99
C THR A 63 -9.37 14.04 4.40
N ILE A 64 -9.72 13.40 3.30
CA ILE A 64 -8.86 12.50 2.54
C ILE A 64 -8.30 13.27 1.34
N VAL A 65 -7.00 13.08 1.08
CA VAL A 65 -6.31 13.66 -0.07
C VAL A 65 -5.98 12.55 -1.06
N ALA A 66 -6.44 12.71 -2.30
CA ALA A 66 -6.28 11.74 -3.36
C ALA A 66 -5.78 12.39 -4.65
N ASN A 67 -5.20 11.58 -5.53
CA ASN A 67 -4.89 11.93 -6.90
C ASN A 67 -5.77 11.11 -7.84
N VAL A 68 -6.48 11.80 -8.73
CA VAL A 68 -7.20 11.21 -9.86
C VAL A 68 -6.35 11.43 -11.11
N TYR A 69 -6.13 10.37 -11.88
CA TYR A 69 -5.47 10.46 -13.17
C TYR A 69 -6.50 10.24 -14.28
N THR A 70 -6.50 11.13 -15.25
CA THR A 70 -7.38 11.04 -16.43
C THR A 70 -6.56 10.63 -17.65
N PRO A 71 -7.11 9.80 -18.55
CA PRO A 71 -6.38 9.31 -19.73
C PRO A 71 -6.06 10.43 -20.73
N ALA A 72 -5.18 10.14 -21.68
CA ALA A 72 -4.92 11.03 -22.81
C ALA A 72 -6.21 11.31 -23.57
N ASN A 73 -6.37 12.56 -24.03
CA ASN A 73 -7.59 13.00 -24.73
C ASN A 73 -8.89 12.77 -23.92
N TYR A 74 -8.79 12.84 -22.58
CA TYR A 74 -9.97 12.74 -21.71
C TYR A 74 -11.07 13.73 -22.15
N ASP A 75 -12.27 13.19 -22.29
CA ASP A 75 -13.49 13.94 -22.64
C ASP A 75 -14.57 13.56 -21.63
N ALA A 76 -14.96 14.53 -20.83
CA ALA A 76 -15.92 14.33 -19.75
C ALA A 76 -17.32 13.88 -20.21
N SER A 77 -17.63 14.04 -21.50
CA SER A 77 -18.89 13.56 -22.11
C SER A 77 -18.89 12.05 -22.41
N LYS A 78 -17.70 11.43 -22.46
CA LYS A 78 -17.52 9.99 -22.68
C LYS A 78 -17.55 9.21 -21.38
N LYS A 79 -17.67 7.89 -21.51
CA LYS A 79 -17.66 6.96 -20.39
C LYS A 79 -16.35 6.15 -20.36
N TYR A 80 -15.72 6.13 -19.20
CA TYR A 80 -14.45 5.45 -18.96
C TYR A 80 -14.59 4.44 -17.82
N THR A 81 -13.95 3.32 -17.96
CA THR A 81 -13.69 2.39 -16.86
C THR A 81 -12.82 3.07 -15.82
N ALA A 82 -13.13 2.90 -14.53
CA ALA A 82 -12.30 3.43 -13.46
C ALA A 82 -11.63 2.33 -12.62
N VAL A 83 -10.45 2.62 -12.09
CA VAL A 83 -9.70 1.71 -11.20
C VAL A 83 -9.32 2.43 -9.91
N VAL A 84 -9.73 1.87 -8.79
CA VAL A 84 -9.31 2.26 -7.43
C VAL A 84 -8.00 1.58 -7.10
N ILE A 85 -7.01 2.32 -6.57
CA ILE A 85 -5.68 1.79 -6.28
C ILE A 85 -5.30 2.04 -4.82
N ALA A 86 -5.13 0.97 -4.05
CA ALA A 86 -4.76 1.00 -2.65
C ALA A 86 -3.24 0.86 -2.47
N HIS A 87 -2.63 1.81 -1.76
CA HIS A 87 -1.18 1.88 -1.55
C HIS A 87 -0.67 0.89 -0.49
N PRO A 88 0.65 0.53 -0.51
CA PRO A 88 1.30 -0.29 0.51
C PRO A 88 1.19 0.28 1.92
N ASN A 89 1.43 -0.57 2.93
CA ASN A 89 1.67 -0.09 4.30
C ASN A 89 2.83 0.91 4.32
N GLY A 90 2.65 2.00 5.05
CA GLY A 90 3.66 3.05 5.16
C GLY A 90 3.90 3.87 3.88
N GLY A 91 3.33 3.46 2.75
CA GLY A 91 3.41 4.20 1.49
C GLY A 91 2.42 5.36 1.42
N VAL A 92 2.56 6.16 0.37
CA VAL A 92 1.69 7.29 0.02
C VAL A 92 1.33 7.25 -1.46
N LYS A 93 0.30 8.00 -1.84
CA LYS A 93 -0.20 8.10 -3.23
C LYS A 93 0.83 8.58 -4.25
N GLU A 94 1.91 9.23 -3.80
CA GLU A 94 2.99 9.75 -4.63
C GLU A 94 4.07 8.70 -4.99
N GLN A 95 3.98 7.50 -4.43
CA GLN A 95 4.92 6.39 -4.64
C GLN A 95 4.35 5.35 -5.62
N VAL A 96 4.57 4.06 -5.37
CA VAL A 96 4.17 2.96 -6.27
C VAL A 96 2.68 3.00 -6.66
N ALA A 97 1.78 3.42 -5.77
CA ALA A 97 0.35 3.50 -6.10
C ALA A 97 0.09 4.56 -7.18
N GLY A 98 0.76 5.72 -7.11
CA GLY A 98 0.74 6.76 -8.14
C GLY A 98 1.35 6.28 -9.46
N LEU A 99 2.46 5.53 -9.41
CA LEU A 99 3.05 4.93 -10.62
C LEU A 99 2.03 4.04 -11.35
N TYR A 100 1.44 3.08 -10.66
CA TYR A 100 0.44 2.19 -11.27
C TYR A 100 -0.81 2.95 -11.73
N ALA A 101 -1.24 3.98 -10.96
CA ALA A 101 -2.35 4.84 -11.35
C ALA A 101 -2.06 5.57 -12.67
N GLN A 102 -0.89 6.16 -12.81
CA GLN A 102 -0.48 6.82 -14.05
C GLN A 102 -0.37 5.83 -15.20
N ARG A 103 0.27 4.67 -15.01
CA ARG A 103 0.45 3.66 -16.06
C ARG A 103 -0.89 3.11 -16.56
N LEU A 104 -1.86 2.89 -15.68
CA LEU A 104 -3.20 2.47 -16.08
C LEU A 104 -3.98 3.61 -16.76
N ALA A 105 -3.79 4.87 -16.35
CA ALA A 105 -4.37 6.02 -17.06
C ALA A 105 -3.78 6.17 -18.48
N GLU A 106 -2.51 5.84 -18.70
CA GLU A 106 -1.88 5.76 -20.03
C GLU A 106 -2.55 4.67 -20.92
N GLN A 107 -3.19 3.68 -20.30
CA GLN A 107 -3.97 2.62 -20.98
C GLN A 107 -5.46 2.98 -21.17
N GLY A 108 -5.87 4.21 -20.83
CA GLY A 108 -7.23 4.69 -21.09
C GLY A 108 -8.19 4.62 -19.90
N TYR A 109 -7.74 4.23 -18.72
CA TYR A 109 -8.57 4.20 -17.51
C TYR A 109 -8.58 5.56 -16.80
N ILE A 110 -9.66 5.86 -16.07
CA ILE A 110 -9.61 6.86 -14.99
C ILE A 110 -9.16 6.13 -13.73
N THR A 111 -8.15 6.64 -13.04
CA THR A 111 -7.65 5.98 -11.84
C THR A 111 -7.64 6.92 -10.64
N ILE A 112 -7.80 6.36 -9.43
CA ILE A 112 -7.71 7.10 -8.18
C ILE A 112 -6.79 6.36 -7.21
N THR A 113 -5.93 7.11 -6.53
CA THR A 113 -5.21 6.65 -5.36
C THR A 113 -5.20 7.75 -4.29
N ALA A 114 -5.42 7.37 -3.03
CA ALA A 114 -5.53 8.30 -1.90
C ALA A 114 -4.51 7.95 -0.82
N ASP A 115 -4.07 8.93 -0.06
CA ASP A 115 -3.45 8.66 1.23
C ASP A 115 -4.52 8.17 2.21
N ALA A 116 -4.21 7.11 2.94
CA ALA A 116 -5.12 6.57 3.94
C ALA A 116 -5.44 7.59 5.04
N ALA A 117 -6.61 7.49 5.64
CA ALA A 117 -6.96 8.27 6.82
C ALA A 117 -5.86 8.18 7.88
N TYR A 118 -5.54 9.28 8.55
CA TYR A 118 -4.47 9.44 9.54
C TYR A 118 -3.04 9.39 8.98
N GLN A 119 -2.85 9.17 7.67
CA GLN A 119 -1.54 8.99 7.03
C GLN A 119 -1.33 10.01 5.90
N GLY A 120 -0.08 10.16 5.46
CA GLY A 120 0.25 11.00 4.32
C GLY A 120 -0.27 12.43 4.43
N GLY A 121 -0.84 12.94 3.35
CA GLY A 121 -1.52 14.25 3.29
C GLY A 121 -2.95 14.23 3.82
N SER A 122 -3.55 13.04 4.08
CA SER A 122 -4.89 12.92 4.64
C SER A 122 -4.93 13.31 6.11
N GLY A 123 -6.10 13.75 6.59
CA GLY A 123 -6.34 14.21 7.94
C GLY A 123 -6.44 13.07 8.96
N GLY A 124 -6.86 13.44 10.17
CA GLY A 124 -7.07 12.54 11.29
C GLY A 124 -5.99 12.64 12.38
N THR A 125 -6.43 12.58 13.63
CA THR A 125 -5.59 12.63 14.85
C THR A 125 -6.01 11.55 15.84
N PRO A 126 -5.05 10.91 16.55
CA PRO A 126 -3.61 11.06 16.38
C PRO A 126 -3.15 10.58 14.99
N ARG A 127 -1.99 11.06 14.54
CA ARG A 127 -1.44 10.62 13.23
C ARG A 127 -1.01 9.16 13.27
N ASN A 128 -1.03 8.54 12.10
CA ASN A 128 -0.54 7.18 11.88
C ASN A 128 -1.31 6.11 12.68
N ILE A 129 -2.62 6.29 12.89
CA ILE A 129 -3.49 5.17 13.23
C ILE A 129 -3.52 4.23 12.02
N ASP A 130 -3.23 2.95 12.23
CA ASP A 130 -3.23 1.93 11.17
C ASP A 130 -4.15 0.76 11.58
N LYS A 131 -5.44 0.94 11.36
CA LYS A 131 -6.46 -0.09 11.63
C LYS A 131 -6.98 -0.68 10.33
N PRO A 132 -7.11 -2.00 10.22
CA PRO A 132 -7.65 -2.65 9.02
C PRO A 132 -9.00 -2.08 8.57
N ALA A 133 -9.91 -1.82 9.52
CA ALA A 133 -11.23 -1.25 9.22
C ALA A 133 -11.12 0.13 8.56
N ASN A 134 -10.19 1.00 8.99
CA ASN A 134 -9.97 2.30 8.36
C ASN A 134 -9.43 2.15 6.95
N ARG A 135 -8.48 1.24 6.75
CA ARG A 135 -7.87 0.99 5.42
C ARG A 135 -8.89 0.42 4.43
N ILE A 136 -9.80 -0.42 4.88
CA ILE A 136 -10.92 -0.93 4.08
C ILE A 136 -11.87 0.22 3.74
N GLU A 137 -12.24 1.04 4.72
CA GLU A 137 -13.10 2.21 4.52
C GLU A 137 -12.49 3.23 3.56
N ASP A 138 -11.18 3.46 3.59
CA ASP A 138 -10.47 4.31 2.62
C ASP A 138 -10.67 3.83 1.18
N ILE A 139 -10.66 2.50 0.95
CA ILE A 139 -10.89 1.89 -0.37
C ILE A 139 -12.35 2.07 -0.81
N LEU A 140 -13.30 1.83 0.10
CA LEU A 140 -14.73 2.02 -0.18
C LEU A 140 -15.05 3.49 -0.50
N ALA A 141 -14.46 4.42 0.24
CA ALA A 141 -14.61 5.85 0.01
C ALA A 141 -13.96 6.34 -1.30
N MET A 142 -12.82 5.75 -1.71
CA MET A 142 -12.30 5.99 -3.07
C MET A 142 -13.28 5.53 -4.13
N ALA A 143 -13.95 4.39 -3.95
CA ALA A 143 -14.98 3.91 -4.86
C ALA A 143 -16.21 4.83 -4.89
N ASP A 144 -16.64 5.32 -3.72
CA ASP A 144 -17.74 6.29 -3.63
C ASP A 144 -17.43 7.56 -4.42
N PHE A 145 -16.25 8.14 -4.22
CA PHE A 145 -15.82 9.36 -4.87
C PHE A 145 -15.67 9.17 -6.39
N ILE A 146 -14.94 8.13 -6.81
CA ILE A 146 -14.62 7.95 -8.23
C ILE A 146 -15.84 7.54 -9.05
N SER A 147 -16.81 6.85 -8.46
CA SER A 147 -18.06 6.50 -9.13
C SER A 147 -18.91 7.72 -9.53
N GLN A 148 -18.68 8.85 -8.88
CA GLN A 148 -19.35 10.12 -9.16
C GLN A 148 -18.47 11.07 -9.99
N TYR A 149 -17.23 10.69 -10.27
CA TYR A 149 -16.32 11.53 -11.04
C TYR A 149 -16.77 11.62 -12.50
N GLN A 150 -16.68 12.84 -13.06
CA GLN A 150 -17.18 13.10 -14.40
C GLN A 150 -16.51 12.17 -15.43
N GLY A 151 -17.30 11.57 -16.31
CA GLY A 151 -16.82 10.63 -17.32
C GLY A 151 -16.67 9.18 -16.85
N VAL A 152 -16.81 8.87 -15.55
CA VAL A 152 -16.73 7.48 -15.08
C VAL A 152 -18.00 6.69 -15.38
N ASP A 153 -17.84 5.48 -15.86
CA ASP A 153 -18.88 4.45 -15.88
C ASP A 153 -18.86 3.67 -14.56
N SER A 154 -19.75 4.03 -13.64
CA SER A 154 -19.83 3.41 -12.31
C SER A 154 -20.18 1.92 -12.33
N SER A 155 -20.64 1.37 -13.46
CA SER A 155 -20.87 -0.06 -13.63
C SER A 155 -19.58 -0.84 -13.95
N LYS A 156 -18.46 -0.13 -14.24
CA LYS A 156 -17.18 -0.67 -14.68
C LYS A 156 -16.06 -0.21 -13.73
N LEU A 157 -16.11 -0.68 -12.50
CA LEU A 157 -15.14 -0.31 -11.47
C LEU A 157 -14.18 -1.47 -11.18
N GLY A 158 -12.88 -1.25 -11.40
CA GLY A 158 -11.78 -2.14 -11.03
C GLY A 158 -11.16 -1.77 -9.69
N LEU A 159 -10.51 -2.73 -9.06
CA LEU A 159 -9.76 -2.55 -7.82
C LEU A 159 -8.36 -3.14 -7.98
N LEU A 160 -7.33 -2.36 -7.63
CA LEU A 160 -5.95 -2.79 -7.52
C LEU A 160 -5.44 -2.54 -6.11
N GLY A 161 -4.92 -3.56 -5.47
CA GLY A 161 -4.21 -3.40 -4.19
C GLY A 161 -2.74 -3.77 -4.30
N ILE A 162 -1.85 -2.95 -3.71
CA ILE A 162 -0.40 -3.18 -3.75
C ILE A 162 0.10 -3.46 -2.34
N CYS A 163 0.84 -4.55 -2.12
CA CYS A 163 1.38 -4.96 -0.83
C CYS A 163 0.28 -5.07 0.25
N GLY A 164 0.40 -4.35 1.37
CA GLY A 164 -0.65 -4.25 2.40
C GLY A 164 -1.98 -3.74 1.84
N GLY A 165 -1.94 -2.80 0.88
CA GLY A 165 -3.11 -2.38 0.13
C GLY A 165 -3.79 -3.54 -0.61
N GLY A 166 -3.02 -4.56 -1.04
CA GLY A 166 -3.56 -5.79 -1.63
C GLY A 166 -4.41 -6.59 -0.65
N GLY A 167 -3.94 -6.77 0.58
CA GLY A 167 -4.72 -7.45 1.62
C GLY A 167 -6.01 -6.70 1.97
N TYR A 168 -5.95 -5.39 2.09
CA TYR A 168 -7.14 -4.56 2.37
C TYR A 168 -8.09 -4.50 1.17
N ALA A 169 -7.57 -4.49 -0.07
CA ALA A 169 -8.37 -4.54 -1.29
C ALA A 169 -9.17 -5.86 -1.40
N LEU A 170 -8.54 -6.99 -1.09
CA LEU A 170 -9.24 -8.27 -1.01
C LEU A 170 -10.38 -8.21 0.02
N SER A 171 -10.11 -7.67 1.21
CA SER A 171 -11.14 -7.54 2.25
C SER A 171 -12.28 -6.59 1.84
N ALA A 172 -12.00 -5.48 1.17
CA ALA A 172 -13.04 -4.58 0.63
C ALA A 172 -13.92 -5.28 -0.42
N ALA A 173 -13.30 -6.05 -1.32
CA ALA A 173 -14.01 -6.76 -2.40
C ALA A 173 -14.90 -7.92 -1.92
N GLN A 174 -14.66 -8.43 -0.70
CA GLN A 174 -15.54 -9.45 -0.10
C GLN A 174 -16.98 -8.94 0.05
N SER A 175 -17.16 -7.68 0.41
CA SER A 175 -18.48 -7.08 0.65
C SER A 175 -18.92 -6.12 -0.46
N ASP A 176 -18.03 -5.33 -1.03
CA ASP A 176 -18.39 -4.33 -2.05
C ASP A 176 -18.39 -4.90 -3.47
N LYS A 177 -19.57 -5.20 -3.97
CA LYS A 177 -19.81 -5.79 -5.30
C LYS A 177 -19.85 -4.76 -6.43
N ARG A 178 -19.59 -3.48 -6.15
CA ARG A 178 -19.31 -2.45 -7.17
C ARG A 178 -18.00 -2.73 -7.89
N PHE A 179 -17.01 -3.29 -7.20
CA PHE A 179 -15.79 -3.78 -7.83
C PHE A 179 -16.09 -5.02 -8.69
N LYS A 180 -15.94 -4.88 -10.01
CA LYS A 180 -16.26 -5.94 -10.99
C LYS A 180 -15.07 -6.83 -11.32
N ALA A 181 -13.83 -6.31 -11.13
CA ALA A 181 -12.59 -7.04 -11.34
C ALA A 181 -11.57 -6.59 -10.30
N ILE A 182 -10.91 -7.56 -9.65
CA ILE A 182 -10.02 -7.31 -8.52
C ILE A 182 -8.62 -7.80 -8.89
N ALA A 183 -7.61 -6.96 -8.66
CA ALA A 183 -6.23 -7.33 -8.83
C ALA A 183 -5.37 -6.98 -7.61
N THR A 184 -4.28 -7.73 -7.42
CA THR A 184 -3.24 -7.38 -6.44
C THR A 184 -1.85 -7.48 -7.06
N VAL A 185 -0.93 -6.64 -6.59
CA VAL A 185 0.50 -6.74 -6.89
C VAL A 185 1.25 -6.95 -5.59
N SER A 186 2.02 -8.04 -5.50
CA SER A 186 2.81 -8.40 -4.31
C SER A 186 1.99 -8.31 -3.02
N MET A 187 0.82 -8.96 -2.98
CA MET A 187 -0.10 -8.92 -1.84
C MET A 187 0.61 -9.24 -0.53
N PHE A 188 0.30 -8.47 0.51
CA PHE A 188 0.87 -8.62 1.84
C PHE A 188 -0.23 -8.70 2.90
N ASN A 189 -0.22 -9.73 3.72
CA ASN A 189 -1.17 -9.92 4.81
C ASN A 189 -0.69 -9.20 6.07
N SER A 190 -1.07 -7.93 6.20
CA SER A 190 -0.63 -7.05 7.29
C SER A 190 -0.92 -7.64 8.67
N GLY A 191 -2.09 -8.22 8.86
CA GLY A 191 -2.51 -8.74 10.16
C GLY A 191 -1.69 -9.96 10.59
N VAL A 192 -1.55 -10.95 9.70
CA VAL A 192 -0.77 -12.15 9.98
C VAL A 192 0.69 -11.79 10.29
N VAL A 193 1.29 -10.87 9.53
CA VAL A 193 2.68 -10.45 9.78
C VAL A 193 2.81 -9.64 11.08
N ARG A 194 1.83 -8.79 11.41
CA ARG A 194 1.86 -8.06 12.70
C ARG A 194 1.65 -8.99 13.88
N ARG A 195 0.88 -10.06 13.72
CA ARG A 195 0.70 -11.09 14.76
C ARG A 195 1.89 -12.02 14.87
N ASN A 196 2.27 -12.69 13.79
CA ASN A 196 3.24 -13.79 13.82
C ASN A 196 4.68 -13.35 13.55
N GLY A 197 4.91 -12.13 13.06
CA GLY A 197 6.15 -11.72 12.40
C GLY A 197 6.23 -12.27 10.97
N PHE A 198 7.10 -11.67 10.16
CA PHE A 198 7.37 -12.15 8.81
C PHE A 198 7.97 -13.56 8.87
N MET A 199 7.46 -14.51 8.09
CA MET A 199 7.85 -15.91 8.14
C MET A 199 7.72 -16.54 9.56
N ASN A 200 6.72 -16.10 10.33
CA ASN A 200 6.44 -16.56 11.70
C ASN A 200 7.57 -16.29 12.70
N SER A 201 8.39 -15.28 12.47
CA SER A 201 9.60 -14.97 13.28
C SER A 201 9.30 -14.45 14.68
N GLN A 202 8.06 -14.07 15.01
CA GLN A 202 7.68 -13.43 16.28
C GLN A 202 6.50 -14.11 17.00
N VAL A 203 6.25 -15.36 16.73
CA VAL A 203 5.14 -16.11 17.37
C VAL A 203 5.28 -16.15 18.89
N ALA A 204 6.50 -16.30 19.40
CA ALA A 204 6.78 -16.40 20.84
C ALA A 204 6.43 -15.10 21.63
N THR A 205 6.35 -13.94 20.97
CA THR A 205 6.13 -12.63 21.62
C THR A 205 4.71 -12.08 21.38
N ILE A 206 3.79 -12.88 20.86
CA ILE A 206 2.42 -12.41 20.53
C ILE A 206 1.74 -11.81 21.76
N GLN A 207 1.73 -12.51 22.88
CA GLN A 207 1.01 -12.06 24.09
C GLN A 207 1.64 -10.81 24.68
N GLU A 208 2.98 -10.75 24.79
CA GLU A 208 3.69 -9.56 25.25
C GLU A 208 3.36 -8.33 24.40
N ARG A 209 3.33 -8.46 23.07
CA ARG A 209 3.00 -7.35 22.17
C ARG A 209 1.54 -6.91 22.28
N LEU A 210 0.61 -7.82 22.57
CA LEU A 210 -0.79 -7.49 22.85
C LEU A 210 -0.94 -6.75 24.20
N GLU A 211 -0.19 -7.15 25.23
CA GLU A 211 -0.13 -6.44 26.52
C GLU A 211 0.40 -5.02 26.32
N GLN A 212 1.54 -4.85 25.63
CA GLN A 212 2.10 -3.53 25.30
C GLN A 212 1.11 -2.65 24.50
N ALA A 213 0.37 -3.22 23.55
CA ALA A 213 -0.64 -2.50 22.79
C ALA A 213 -1.82 -2.06 23.68
N SER A 214 -2.23 -2.91 24.63
CA SER A 214 -3.30 -2.61 25.59
C SER A 214 -2.90 -1.51 26.55
N GLU A 215 -1.66 -1.54 27.07
CA GLU A 215 -1.10 -0.47 27.88
C GLU A 215 -1.03 0.86 27.12
N ALA A 216 -0.53 0.82 25.86
CA ALA A 216 -0.47 2.01 25.02
C ALA A 216 -1.86 2.62 24.81
N ARG A 217 -2.90 1.79 24.59
CA ARG A 217 -4.27 2.28 24.49
C ARG A 217 -4.77 2.92 25.80
N ALA A 218 -4.45 2.35 26.94
CA ALA A 218 -4.84 2.92 28.23
C ALA A 218 -4.20 4.31 28.45
N LEU A 219 -2.95 4.49 28.08
CA LEU A 219 -2.25 5.78 28.12
C LEU A 219 -2.87 6.79 27.15
N GLU A 220 -3.15 6.38 25.92
CA GLU A 220 -3.80 7.19 24.89
C GLU A 220 -5.17 7.71 25.35
N VAL A 221 -6.05 6.83 25.86
CA VAL A 221 -7.38 7.19 26.33
C VAL A 221 -7.34 8.11 27.56
N SER A 222 -6.34 7.94 28.43
CA SER A 222 -6.14 8.83 29.58
C SER A 222 -5.53 10.19 29.23
N GLY A 223 -5.20 10.43 27.96
CA GLY A 223 -4.56 11.66 27.49
C GLY A 223 -3.10 11.85 27.94
N LYS A 224 -2.45 10.79 28.43
CA LYS A 224 -1.08 10.88 28.94
C LYS A 224 -0.03 10.80 27.83
N GLU A 225 -0.14 9.79 26.94
CA GLU A 225 0.90 9.50 25.95
C GLU A 225 0.30 8.75 24.77
N ILE A 226 0.79 9.05 23.56
CA ILE A 226 0.55 8.25 22.36
C ILE A 226 1.85 7.53 22.00
N ARG A 227 1.90 6.22 22.24
CA ARG A 227 3.05 5.39 21.88
C ARG A 227 2.98 4.94 20.43
N TYR A 228 4.14 4.92 19.79
CA TYR A 228 4.29 4.51 18.40
C TYR A 228 5.24 3.32 18.27
N THR A 229 5.04 2.56 17.19
CA THR A 229 5.98 1.53 16.73
C THR A 229 7.11 2.17 15.92
N ALA A 230 8.15 1.37 15.56
CA ALA A 230 9.24 1.79 14.66
C ALA A 230 9.98 3.06 15.15
N ASN A 231 10.36 3.07 16.42
CA ASN A 231 11.12 4.18 17.02
C ASN A 231 12.64 4.11 16.73
N VAL A 232 13.11 3.06 16.04
CA VAL A 232 14.52 2.88 15.70
C VAL A 232 14.76 3.32 14.26
N VAL A 233 15.76 4.18 14.07
CA VAL A 233 16.26 4.55 12.74
C VAL A 233 17.09 3.38 12.20
N ILE A 234 16.66 2.78 11.10
CA ILE A 234 17.41 1.72 10.43
C ILE A 234 18.47 2.39 9.53
N THR A 235 19.74 2.05 9.74
CA THR A 235 20.83 2.48 8.86
C THR A 235 20.96 1.52 7.67
N ASP A 236 21.67 1.96 6.61
CA ASP A 236 21.92 1.11 5.44
C ASP A 236 22.69 -0.16 5.83
N GLU A 237 23.69 -0.02 6.73
CA GLU A 237 24.43 -1.17 7.25
C GLU A 237 23.53 -2.18 8.02
N MET A 238 22.54 -1.69 8.75
CA MET A 238 21.55 -2.55 9.42
C MET A 238 20.64 -3.22 8.40
N ALA A 239 20.21 -2.49 7.38
CA ALA A 239 19.36 -3.01 6.31
C ALA A 239 20.07 -4.11 5.51
N ASP A 240 21.35 -3.94 5.17
CA ASP A 240 22.15 -4.93 4.43
C ASP A 240 22.28 -6.26 5.17
N LYS A 241 22.20 -6.23 6.51
CA LYS A 241 22.24 -7.42 7.36
C LYS A 241 20.86 -8.08 7.59
N MET A 242 19.79 -7.50 7.06
CA MET A 242 18.45 -8.08 7.20
C MET A 242 18.34 -9.40 6.41
N PRO A 243 17.75 -10.44 7.01
CA PRO A 243 17.69 -11.76 6.38
C PRO A 243 16.66 -11.85 5.25
N PHE A 244 15.75 -10.87 5.13
CA PHE A 244 14.64 -10.87 4.20
C PHE A 244 14.79 -9.75 3.16
N ASP A 245 14.63 -10.11 1.89
CA ASP A 245 14.72 -9.17 0.77
C ASP A 245 13.66 -8.08 0.86
N LEU A 246 12.44 -8.45 1.28
CA LEU A 246 11.36 -7.49 1.48
C LEU A 246 11.78 -6.31 2.37
N TYR A 247 12.42 -6.58 3.50
CA TYR A 247 12.81 -5.52 4.44
C TYR A 247 14.06 -4.77 3.98
N ARG A 248 15.04 -5.47 3.43
CA ARG A 248 16.26 -4.85 2.89
C ARG A 248 15.95 -3.92 1.73
N GLU A 249 15.26 -4.41 0.70
CA GLU A 249 14.90 -3.62 -0.47
C GLU A 249 13.87 -2.53 -0.12
N GLY A 250 12.94 -2.83 0.79
CA GLY A 250 11.97 -1.87 1.31
C GLY A 250 12.65 -0.69 1.99
N HIS A 251 13.72 -0.92 2.78
CA HIS A 251 14.51 0.17 3.36
C HIS A 251 15.05 1.11 2.28
N TYR A 252 15.68 0.57 1.24
CA TYR A 252 16.23 1.38 0.15
C TYR A 252 15.14 2.10 -0.65
N TYR A 253 14.03 1.43 -0.94
CA TYR A 253 12.91 2.03 -1.65
C TYR A 253 12.34 3.23 -0.89
N TYR A 254 11.94 3.05 0.37
CA TYR A 254 11.23 4.06 1.14
C TYR A 254 12.11 5.14 1.76
N ASN A 255 13.40 4.87 2.01
CA ASN A 255 14.29 5.82 2.67
C ASN A 255 15.40 6.38 1.77
N ARG A 256 15.55 5.89 0.52
CA ARG A 256 16.61 6.33 -0.40
C ARG A 256 16.05 6.65 -1.79
N THR A 257 15.70 5.65 -2.57
CA THR A 257 15.43 5.83 -4.01
C THR A 257 14.09 6.46 -4.31
N HIS A 258 13.06 6.14 -3.54
CA HIS A 258 11.68 6.63 -3.69
C HIS A 258 11.16 7.22 -2.37
N ALA A 259 12.06 7.82 -1.59
CA ALA A 259 11.70 8.44 -0.32
C ALA A 259 10.70 9.58 -0.52
N HIS A 260 9.69 9.63 0.35
CA HIS A 260 8.72 10.72 0.39
C HIS A 260 8.51 11.17 1.83
N PRO A 261 8.47 12.49 2.15
CA PRO A 261 8.42 12.99 3.52
C PRO A 261 7.18 12.52 4.31
N ASN A 262 6.09 12.22 3.61
CA ASN A 262 4.85 11.75 4.21
C ASN A 262 4.76 10.22 4.35
N SER A 263 5.73 9.48 3.81
CA SER A 263 5.79 8.01 3.92
C SER A 263 6.42 7.62 5.26
N THR A 264 5.78 6.68 5.97
CA THR A 264 6.30 6.19 7.25
C THR A 264 5.70 4.84 7.62
N PHE A 265 6.55 3.96 8.17
CA PHE A 265 6.10 2.72 8.80
C PHE A 265 5.76 2.86 10.28
N LYS A 266 5.86 4.08 10.82
CA LYS A 266 5.47 4.41 12.18
C LYS A 266 3.94 4.43 12.28
N TYR A 267 3.38 3.68 13.23
CA TYR A 267 1.96 3.71 13.55
C TYR A 267 1.73 3.63 15.06
N THR A 268 0.55 4.02 15.54
CA THR A 268 0.22 3.98 16.98
C THR A 268 0.29 2.53 17.49
N MET A 269 0.94 2.32 18.62
CA MET A 269 1.10 0.98 19.19
C MET A 269 -0.25 0.34 19.53
N SER A 270 -1.24 1.14 19.92
CA SER A 270 -2.63 0.70 20.14
C SER A 270 -3.27 0.08 18.88
N SER A 271 -2.82 0.44 17.66
CA SER A 271 -3.31 -0.15 16.41
C SER A 271 -3.01 -1.65 16.31
N LEU A 272 -2.00 -2.16 17.03
CA LEU A 272 -1.69 -3.60 17.05
C LEU A 272 -2.85 -4.46 17.56
N MET A 273 -3.73 -3.92 18.42
CA MET A 273 -4.91 -4.64 18.89
C MET A 273 -5.82 -5.06 17.74
N ASP A 274 -6.02 -4.15 16.75
CA ASP A 274 -6.84 -4.41 15.58
C ASP A 274 -6.04 -5.17 14.50
N LEU A 275 -4.77 -4.81 14.29
CA LEU A 275 -3.91 -5.45 13.29
C LEU A 275 -3.65 -6.92 13.59
N MET A 276 -3.32 -7.28 14.85
CA MET A 276 -2.96 -8.66 15.20
C MET A 276 -4.16 -9.62 15.20
N THR A 277 -5.39 -9.11 15.18
CA THR A 277 -6.61 -9.92 15.06
C THR A 277 -7.14 -10.00 13.62
N PHE A 278 -6.56 -9.23 12.70
CA PHE A 278 -6.92 -9.22 11.29
C PHE A 278 -6.20 -10.30 10.51
N ASP A 279 -6.86 -10.83 9.49
CA ASP A 279 -6.27 -11.72 8.49
C ASP A 279 -6.93 -11.44 7.13
N ALA A 280 -6.16 -10.90 6.20
CA ALA A 280 -6.63 -10.55 4.87
C ALA A 280 -7.04 -11.75 4.01
N SER A 281 -6.62 -12.96 4.38
CA SER A 281 -6.99 -14.21 3.70
C SER A 281 -8.22 -14.90 4.30
N ASN A 282 -8.83 -14.34 5.34
CA ASN A 282 -10.11 -14.82 5.84
C ASN A 282 -11.25 -14.43 4.90
N ASN A 283 -12.28 -15.27 4.82
CA ASN A 283 -13.50 -15.05 4.03
C ASN A 283 -13.23 -14.81 2.52
N MET A 284 -12.13 -15.36 1.98
CA MET A 284 -11.83 -15.26 0.55
C MET A 284 -12.87 -15.94 -0.34
N ASP A 285 -13.65 -16.84 0.19
CA ASP A 285 -14.82 -17.46 -0.45
C ASP A 285 -15.97 -16.47 -0.74
N LEU A 286 -15.97 -15.30 -0.10
CA LEU A 286 -16.90 -14.21 -0.45
C LEU A 286 -16.54 -13.49 -1.76
N ILE A 287 -15.30 -13.64 -2.26
CA ILE A 287 -14.90 -13.11 -3.56
C ILE A 287 -15.40 -14.04 -4.66
N ASN A 288 -16.32 -13.54 -5.47
CA ASN A 288 -16.85 -14.23 -6.65
C ASN A 288 -16.58 -13.46 -7.96
N GLN A 289 -16.00 -12.27 -7.85
CA GLN A 289 -15.56 -11.45 -8.98
C GLN A 289 -14.28 -12.05 -9.60
N PRO A 290 -13.99 -11.75 -10.87
CA PRO A 290 -12.69 -12.02 -11.47
C PRO A 290 -11.54 -11.52 -10.60
N LEU A 291 -10.52 -12.38 -10.40
CA LEU A 291 -9.40 -12.11 -9.50
C LEU A 291 -8.06 -12.37 -10.20
N LEU A 292 -7.21 -11.36 -10.26
CA LEU A 292 -5.83 -11.48 -10.71
C LEU A 292 -4.87 -11.19 -9.54
N MET A 293 -4.00 -12.13 -9.22
CA MET A 293 -2.96 -11.90 -8.22
C MET A 293 -1.58 -11.96 -8.88
N ILE A 294 -0.84 -10.86 -8.82
CA ILE A 294 0.50 -10.71 -9.41
C ILE A 294 1.53 -10.72 -8.29
N ALA A 295 2.60 -11.47 -8.46
CA ALA A 295 3.73 -11.46 -7.54
C ALA A 295 5.05 -11.74 -8.26
N GLY A 296 6.17 -11.31 -7.71
CA GLY A 296 7.48 -11.71 -8.21
C GLY A 296 7.77 -13.17 -7.86
N SER A 297 8.38 -13.93 -8.79
CA SER A 297 8.72 -15.34 -8.58
C SER A 297 9.80 -15.54 -7.49
N LYS A 298 10.58 -14.50 -7.19
CA LYS A 298 11.60 -14.48 -6.12
C LYS A 298 11.16 -13.70 -4.88
N ALA A 299 9.88 -13.30 -4.80
CA ALA A 299 9.40 -12.59 -3.62
C ALA A 299 9.35 -13.54 -2.41
N ASP A 300 10.09 -13.21 -1.36
CA ASP A 300 10.05 -13.92 -0.08
C ASP A 300 8.69 -13.85 0.63
N SER A 301 7.83 -12.91 0.19
CA SER A 301 6.44 -12.73 0.60
C SER A 301 5.42 -13.52 -0.23
N PHE A 302 5.84 -14.29 -1.25
CA PHE A 302 4.96 -14.96 -2.21
C PHE A 302 3.93 -15.87 -1.52
N TYR A 303 4.32 -16.52 -0.44
CA TYR A 303 3.45 -17.44 0.32
C TYR A 303 2.12 -16.79 0.76
N MET A 304 2.09 -15.47 1.01
CA MET A 304 0.86 -14.77 1.38
C MET A 304 -0.09 -14.60 0.19
N THR A 305 0.46 -14.32 -1.00
CA THR A 305 -0.31 -14.26 -2.24
C THR A 305 -0.89 -15.63 -2.59
N GLU A 306 -0.08 -16.68 -2.47
CA GLU A 306 -0.49 -18.06 -2.74
C GLU A 306 -1.58 -18.55 -1.78
N ASP A 307 -1.46 -18.27 -0.48
CA ASP A 307 -2.47 -18.62 0.52
C ASP A 307 -3.81 -17.96 0.21
N ALA A 308 -3.83 -16.65 -0.04
CA ALA A 308 -5.04 -15.92 -0.38
C ALA A 308 -5.66 -16.41 -1.71
N PHE A 309 -4.83 -16.66 -2.73
CA PHE A 309 -5.29 -17.20 -4.00
C PHE A 309 -5.96 -18.55 -3.86
N ASN A 310 -5.37 -19.46 -3.08
CA ASN A 310 -5.92 -20.81 -2.87
C ASN A 310 -7.26 -20.74 -2.13
N LYS A 311 -7.42 -19.83 -1.17
CA LYS A 311 -8.67 -19.63 -0.40
C LYS A 311 -9.80 -18.96 -1.19
N ALA A 312 -9.52 -18.31 -2.32
CA ALA A 312 -10.53 -17.72 -3.19
C ALA A 312 -11.24 -18.80 -4.02
N THR A 313 -12.14 -19.56 -3.39
CA THR A 313 -12.74 -20.77 -3.95
C THR A 313 -13.99 -20.49 -4.81
N ASN A 314 -14.68 -19.37 -4.61
CA ASN A 314 -15.94 -19.06 -5.29
C ASN A 314 -15.77 -18.20 -6.56
N THR A 315 -14.57 -17.69 -6.84
CA THR A 315 -14.32 -17.05 -8.13
C THR A 315 -13.94 -18.09 -9.19
N LYS A 316 -14.69 -18.12 -10.29
CA LYS A 316 -14.46 -19.04 -11.41
C LYS A 316 -13.41 -18.51 -12.38
N ASN A 317 -13.12 -17.22 -12.35
CA ASN A 317 -12.14 -16.55 -13.19
C ASN A 317 -11.07 -15.98 -12.28
N LYS A 318 -10.07 -16.81 -11.91
CA LYS A 318 -8.92 -16.37 -11.14
C LYS A 318 -7.61 -16.78 -11.79
N GLU A 319 -6.63 -15.89 -11.70
CA GLU A 319 -5.30 -16.11 -12.24
C GLU A 319 -4.24 -15.66 -11.25
N LEU A 320 -3.19 -16.49 -11.09
CA LEU A 320 -1.96 -16.16 -10.38
C LEU A 320 -0.85 -15.95 -11.41
N PHE A 321 -0.39 -14.72 -11.57
CA PHE A 321 0.65 -14.34 -12.52
C PHE A 321 1.96 -14.06 -11.77
N GLN A 322 2.99 -14.84 -12.06
CA GLN A 322 4.32 -14.65 -11.50
C GLN A 322 5.22 -13.90 -12.49
N ILE A 323 5.81 -12.79 -12.05
CA ILE A 323 6.83 -12.06 -12.80
C ILE A 323 8.18 -12.73 -12.52
N ASP A 324 8.74 -13.39 -13.53
CA ASP A 324 9.97 -14.15 -13.37
C ASP A 324 11.15 -13.27 -12.94
N GLY A 325 11.91 -13.75 -11.96
CA GLY A 325 13.08 -13.08 -11.39
C GLY A 325 12.79 -11.88 -10.49
N ALA A 326 11.57 -11.37 -10.41
CA ALA A 326 11.24 -10.22 -9.57
C ALA A 326 11.12 -10.60 -8.09
N THR A 327 11.59 -9.71 -7.22
CA THR A 327 11.29 -9.72 -5.78
C THR A 327 10.01 -8.92 -5.49
N HIS A 328 9.59 -8.86 -4.22
CA HIS A 328 8.42 -8.07 -3.81
C HIS A 328 8.56 -6.59 -4.16
N ILE A 329 9.64 -5.96 -3.74
CA ILE A 329 9.88 -4.51 -3.92
C ILE A 329 10.24 -4.16 -5.36
N GLN A 330 10.88 -5.05 -6.09
CA GLN A 330 11.22 -4.79 -7.48
C GLN A 330 10.00 -4.63 -8.38
N THR A 331 8.85 -5.24 -8.03
CA THR A 331 7.58 -5.01 -8.74
C THR A 331 7.05 -3.59 -8.58
N TYR A 332 7.60 -2.78 -7.64
CA TYR A 332 7.14 -1.42 -7.40
C TYR A 332 7.71 -0.40 -8.37
N TRP A 333 8.92 -0.64 -8.88
CA TRP A 333 9.66 0.42 -9.54
C TRP A 333 10.53 -0.02 -10.73
N LYS A 334 10.98 -1.27 -10.80
CA LYS A 334 11.81 -1.71 -11.93
C LYS A 334 11.00 -1.72 -13.22
N PRO A 335 11.39 -0.92 -14.25
CA PRO A 335 10.57 -0.72 -15.44
C PRO A 335 10.16 -2.02 -16.14
N GLU A 336 11.05 -3.00 -16.21
CA GLU A 336 10.79 -4.30 -16.84
C GLU A 336 9.71 -5.11 -16.11
N TYR A 337 9.64 -5.04 -14.78
CA TYR A 337 8.66 -5.75 -13.98
C TYR A 337 7.33 -4.99 -13.88
N VAL A 338 7.41 -3.66 -13.73
CA VAL A 338 6.22 -2.79 -13.77
C VAL A 338 5.50 -2.92 -15.12
N SER A 339 6.24 -2.94 -16.24
CA SER A 339 5.65 -3.10 -17.57
C SER A 339 4.92 -4.43 -17.73
N GLN A 340 5.49 -5.53 -17.23
CA GLN A 340 4.84 -6.84 -17.26
C GLN A 340 3.54 -6.83 -16.42
N ALA A 341 3.60 -6.28 -15.21
CA ALA A 341 2.43 -6.15 -14.34
C ALA A 341 1.33 -5.29 -14.98
N VAL A 342 1.68 -4.12 -15.54
CA VAL A 342 0.72 -3.20 -16.17
C VAL A 342 0.08 -3.83 -17.41
N ASN A 343 0.85 -4.48 -18.27
CA ASN A 343 0.31 -5.17 -19.44
C ASN A 343 -0.67 -6.29 -19.03
N LYS A 344 -0.34 -7.02 -17.96
CA LYS A 344 -1.21 -8.07 -17.43
C LYS A 344 -2.49 -7.49 -16.85
N LEU A 345 -2.40 -6.41 -16.08
CA LEU A 345 -3.55 -5.67 -15.51
C LEU A 345 -4.44 -5.10 -16.62
N GLN A 346 -3.84 -4.48 -17.65
CA GLN A 346 -4.59 -3.96 -18.79
C GLN A 346 -5.43 -5.05 -19.46
N HIS A 347 -4.80 -6.17 -19.81
CA HIS A 347 -5.50 -7.30 -20.43
C HIS A 347 -6.63 -7.83 -19.52
N PHE A 348 -6.34 -7.99 -18.23
CA PHE A 348 -7.32 -8.46 -17.25
C PHE A 348 -8.53 -7.54 -17.15
N TYR A 349 -8.32 -6.23 -17.03
CA TYR A 349 -9.42 -5.27 -16.91
C TYR A 349 -10.18 -5.10 -18.23
N GLN A 350 -9.54 -5.18 -19.38
CA GLN A 350 -10.22 -5.14 -20.68
C GLN A 350 -11.22 -6.27 -20.88
N ILE A 351 -10.94 -7.45 -20.34
CA ILE A 351 -11.82 -8.62 -20.48
C ILE A 351 -12.95 -8.58 -19.45
N ASN A 352 -12.73 -8.02 -18.28
CA ASN A 352 -13.62 -8.16 -17.13
C ASN A 352 -14.40 -6.88 -16.77
N LEU A 353 -14.11 -5.73 -17.41
CA LEU A 353 -14.76 -4.43 -17.23
C LEU A 353 -15.27 -3.87 -18.56
#